data_c231e45969184dbaf8cd64ed3df9b089
#
_entry.id   c231e45969184dbaf8cd64ed3df9b089
#
_cell.length_a   1.000
_cell.length_b   1.000
_cell.length_c   1.000
_cell.angle_alpha   90.00
_cell.angle_beta   90.00
_cell.angle_gamma   90.00
#
_symmetry.space_group_name_H-M   'P 1'
#
loop_
_entity.id
_entity.type
_entity.pdbx_description
1 polymer ?
#
loop_
_entity_poly.entity_id
_entity_poly.type
_entity_poly.pdbx_seq_one_letter_code
_entity_poly.pdbx_strand_id
1 'polypeptide(L)'
;QRHLADPSRLMASAHKIYRDQLPHLFGTMRPVPPNLLHVLDLSRAFTIGGVAFKAHETLGHAKHHVAYEFQHDHTRYLATGDAAGGFVAVAPTFAPAQLPPPDLDLMAWCHSIDVMEHVEADQLLVAHFGACPNPKAHLHRLRESLQRQYHCIREAADPLHAYRHMLEAEATEAGVHDPDCMHLRPAAVEMNISGVQHAERKSRQ
;
A
#
# COMPACT_ATOMS: atom_id res chain seq x y z
N GLN A 1 -4.91 11.45 -12.65
CA GLN A 1 -5.64 11.80 -13.87
C GLN A 1 -4.90 11.36 -15.15
N ARG A 2 -3.61 11.70 -15.34
CA ARG A 2 -2.88 11.40 -16.60
C ARG A 2 -2.86 9.92 -16.94
N HIS A 3 -2.58 9.02 -15.99
CA HIS A 3 -2.51 7.57 -16.20
C HIS A 3 -3.87 6.92 -16.46
N LEU A 4 -4.97 7.54 -16.03
CA LEU A 4 -6.31 7.09 -16.34
C LEU A 4 -6.74 7.53 -17.73
N ALA A 5 -6.38 8.76 -18.14
CA ALA A 5 -6.68 9.29 -19.47
C ALA A 5 -5.82 8.62 -20.56
N ASP A 6 -4.54 8.35 -20.26
CA ASP A 6 -3.61 7.65 -21.12
C ASP A 6 -2.72 6.72 -20.29
N PRO A 7 -3.05 5.41 -20.25
CA PRO A 7 -2.30 4.43 -19.48
C PRO A 7 -0.98 3.98 -20.13
N SER A 8 -0.64 4.43 -21.31
CA SER A 8 0.48 3.92 -22.11
C SER A 8 1.82 3.99 -21.37
N ARG A 9 2.11 5.11 -20.70
CA ARG A 9 3.33 5.29 -19.90
C ARG A 9 3.35 4.40 -18.66
N LEU A 10 2.20 4.23 -18.00
CA LEU A 10 2.07 3.34 -16.84
C LEU A 10 2.31 1.90 -17.26
N MET A 11 1.67 1.46 -18.36
CA MET A 11 1.84 0.11 -18.90
C MET A 11 3.29 -0.14 -19.36
N ALA A 12 3.93 0.83 -19.99
CA ALA A 12 5.35 0.71 -20.37
C ALA A 12 6.28 0.58 -19.14
N SER A 13 5.97 1.27 -18.05
CA SER A 13 6.72 1.13 -16.79
C SER A 13 6.46 -0.22 -16.13
N ALA A 14 5.22 -0.66 -16.06
CA ALA A 14 4.83 -1.95 -15.51
C ALA A 14 5.44 -3.11 -16.33
N HIS A 15 5.51 -2.98 -17.66
CA HIS A 15 6.15 -3.99 -18.52
C HIS A 15 7.63 -4.19 -18.20
N LYS A 16 8.36 -3.15 -17.76
CA LYS A 16 9.77 -3.29 -17.34
C LYS A 16 9.92 -4.18 -16.10
N ILE A 17 8.91 -4.21 -15.24
CA ILE A 17 8.90 -4.99 -13.98
C ILE A 17 8.35 -6.39 -14.24
N TYR A 18 7.15 -6.47 -14.84
CA TYR A 18 6.38 -7.72 -14.94
C TYR A 18 6.59 -8.46 -16.26
N ARG A 19 7.23 -7.84 -17.27
CA ARG A 19 7.55 -8.42 -18.57
C ARG A 19 6.34 -9.15 -19.19
N ASP A 20 6.52 -10.39 -19.60
CA ASP A 20 5.51 -11.23 -20.25
C ASP A 20 4.34 -11.64 -19.32
N GLN A 21 4.51 -11.47 -18.01
CA GLN A 21 3.47 -11.74 -17.04
C GLN A 21 2.43 -10.59 -16.93
N LEU A 22 2.76 -9.38 -17.41
CA LEU A 22 1.91 -8.20 -17.27
C LEU A 22 0.47 -8.43 -17.76
N PRO A 23 0.21 -9.03 -18.95
CA PRO A 23 -1.16 -9.26 -19.42
C PRO A 23 -1.93 -10.27 -18.56
N HIS A 24 -1.26 -11.26 -18.00
CA HIS A 24 -1.88 -12.28 -17.14
C HIS A 24 -2.23 -11.72 -15.75
N LEU A 25 -1.40 -10.83 -15.21
CA LEU A 25 -1.60 -10.26 -13.88
C LEU A 25 -2.63 -9.11 -13.88
N PHE A 26 -2.61 -8.25 -14.90
CA PHE A 26 -3.35 -6.99 -14.90
C PHE A 26 -4.29 -6.83 -16.12
N GLY A 27 -4.23 -7.74 -17.07
CA GLY A 27 -5.02 -7.63 -18.29
C GLY A 27 -4.65 -6.39 -19.13
N THR A 28 -5.65 -5.85 -19.84
CA THR A 28 -5.49 -4.65 -20.68
C THR A 28 -6.10 -3.44 -19.99
N MET A 29 -5.30 -2.46 -19.66
CA MET A 29 -5.77 -1.20 -19.11
C MET A 29 -6.30 -0.28 -20.22
N ARG A 30 -7.60 0.06 -20.17
CA ARG A 30 -8.24 0.95 -21.13
C ARG A 30 -8.22 2.40 -20.63
N PRO A 31 -8.04 3.40 -21.52
CA PRO A 31 -8.18 4.80 -21.14
C PRO A 31 -9.59 5.10 -20.66
N VAL A 32 -9.71 5.92 -19.64
CA VAL A 32 -10.99 6.46 -19.16
C VAL A 32 -11.33 7.70 -19.98
N PRO A 33 -12.53 7.80 -20.57
CA PRO A 33 -12.95 8.99 -21.30
C PRO A 33 -12.85 10.26 -20.44
N PRO A 34 -12.37 11.40 -20.99
CA PRO A 34 -12.15 12.62 -20.22
C PRO A 34 -13.39 13.14 -19.47
N ASN A 35 -14.59 12.95 -20.05
CA ASN A 35 -15.86 13.34 -19.43
C ASN A 35 -16.26 12.48 -18.23
N LEU A 36 -15.59 11.35 -17.99
CA LEU A 36 -15.76 10.49 -16.81
C LEU A 36 -14.64 10.68 -15.75
N LEU A 37 -13.67 11.55 -16.04
CA LEU A 37 -12.57 11.84 -15.15
C LEU A 37 -12.86 13.08 -14.32
N HIS A 38 -12.97 12.92 -13.01
CA HIS A 38 -13.13 14.00 -12.06
C HIS A 38 -11.87 14.14 -11.22
N VAL A 39 -11.29 15.34 -11.19
CA VAL A 39 -10.19 15.69 -10.28
C VAL A 39 -10.81 16.08 -8.95
N LEU A 40 -10.44 15.34 -7.91
CA LEU A 40 -10.94 15.64 -6.57
C LEU A 40 -10.25 16.88 -5.99
N ASP A 41 -11.06 17.74 -5.38
CA ASP A 41 -10.59 18.74 -4.42
C ASP A 41 -10.55 18.05 -3.05
N LEU A 42 -9.35 17.76 -2.54
CA LEU A 42 -9.17 17.04 -1.26
C LEU A 42 -9.68 17.83 -0.04
N SER A 43 -9.91 19.15 -0.21
CA SER A 43 -10.48 19.96 0.87
C SER A 43 -12.00 19.81 1.02
N ARG A 44 -12.67 19.14 0.07
CA ARG A 44 -14.13 19.03 -0.01
C ARG A 44 -14.59 17.59 -0.04
N ALA A 45 -15.68 17.31 0.67
CA ALA A 45 -16.39 16.05 0.51
C ALA A 45 -17.08 15.97 -0.86
N PHE A 46 -17.22 14.76 -1.39
CA PHE A 46 -17.93 14.48 -2.64
C PHE A 46 -18.89 13.29 -2.43
N THR A 47 -19.89 13.15 -3.31
CA THR A 47 -20.90 12.10 -3.16
C THR A 47 -20.91 11.18 -4.36
N ILE A 48 -20.91 9.86 -4.12
CA ILE A 48 -21.07 8.82 -5.13
C ILE A 48 -22.15 7.85 -4.63
N GLY A 49 -23.17 7.59 -5.46
CA GLY A 49 -24.23 6.64 -5.11
C GLY A 49 -24.99 6.96 -3.83
N GLY A 50 -25.10 8.24 -3.45
CA GLY A 50 -25.75 8.67 -2.21
C GLY A 50 -24.86 8.62 -0.97
N VAL A 51 -23.62 8.12 -1.07
CA VAL A 51 -22.66 8.08 0.04
C VAL A 51 -21.72 9.27 -0.07
N ALA A 52 -21.53 10.00 1.02
CA ALA A 52 -20.57 11.10 1.12
C ALA A 52 -19.18 10.54 1.47
N PHE A 53 -18.18 10.96 0.70
CA PHE A 53 -16.78 10.61 0.87
C PHE A 53 -15.94 11.84 1.19
N LYS A 54 -14.93 11.65 2.03
CA LYS A 54 -13.84 12.61 2.23
C LYS A 54 -12.53 11.94 1.85
N ALA A 55 -11.71 12.64 1.05
CA ALA A 55 -10.41 12.13 0.63
C ALA A 55 -9.31 12.66 1.54
N HIS A 56 -8.38 11.79 1.92
CA HIS A 56 -7.21 12.09 2.73
C HIS A 56 -5.96 11.76 1.93
N GLU A 57 -5.05 12.70 1.79
CA GLU A 57 -3.77 12.44 1.16
C GLU A 57 -2.94 11.52 2.06
N THR A 58 -2.51 10.38 1.51
CA THR A 58 -1.77 9.33 2.24
C THR A 58 -0.56 8.89 1.43
N LEU A 59 0.40 9.79 1.30
CA LEU A 59 1.63 9.60 0.52
C LEU A 59 2.57 8.60 1.17
N GLY A 60 3.58 8.15 0.41
CA GLY A 60 4.67 7.33 0.91
C GLY A 60 4.79 5.98 0.23
N HIS A 61 3.67 5.24 0.07
CA HIS A 61 3.61 4.10 -0.86
C HIS A 61 3.70 4.58 -2.32
N ALA A 62 2.96 5.62 -2.64
CA ALA A 62 2.99 6.31 -3.93
C ALA A 62 2.76 7.81 -3.74
N LYS A 63 3.28 8.64 -4.66
CA LYS A 63 3.17 10.11 -4.63
C LYS A 63 1.76 10.66 -4.80
N HIS A 64 0.82 9.84 -5.21
CA HIS A 64 -0.56 10.24 -5.52
C HIS A 64 -1.57 9.41 -4.74
N HIS A 65 -1.10 8.76 -3.67
CA HIS A 65 -1.95 7.88 -2.87
C HIS A 65 -2.95 8.69 -2.05
N VAL A 66 -4.20 8.20 -2.00
CA VAL A 66 -5.33 8.81 -1.30
C VAL A 66 -6.13 7.72 -0.61
N ALA A 67 -6.49 7.94 0.64
CA ALA A 67 -7.47 7.15 1.36
C ALA A 67 -8.84 7.84 1.36
N TYR A 68 -9.92 7.06 1.44
CA TYR A 68 -11.29 7.58 1.41
C TYR A 68 -12.03 7.22 2.69
N GLU A 69 -12.43 8.27 3.44
CA GLU A 69 -13.33 8.17 4.59
C GLU A 69 -14.77 8.23 4.11
N PHE A 70 -15.63 7.37 4.64
CA PHE A 70 -17.07 7.44 4.47
C PHE A 70 -17.80 6.78 5.65
N GLN A 71 -19.09 7.06 5.77
CA GLN A 71 -19.94 6.45 6.80
C GLN A 71 -21.07 5.65 6.15
N HIS A 72 -21.32 4.46 6.68
CA HIS A 72 -22.43 3.61 6.31
C HIS A 72 -22.94 2.88 7.56
N ASP A 73 -24.27 2.87 7.78
CA ASP A 73 -24.95 2.24 8.92
C ASP A 73 -24.27 2.56 10.27
N HIS A 74 -24.04 3.85 10.53
CA HIS A 74 -23.39 4.37 11.75
C HIS A 74 -21.91 3.94 11.93
N THR A 75 -21.34 3.21 11.00
CA THR A 75 -19.93 2.80 11.02
C THR A 75 -19.11 3.72 10.13
N ARG A 76 -18.00 4.24 10.66
CA ARG A 76 -17.03 5.04 9.90
C ARG A 76 -15.99 4.13 9.33
N TYR A 77 -15.88 4.14 8.01
CA TYR A 77 -14.91 3.37 7.25
C TYR A 77 -13.80 4.26 6.72
N LEU A 78 -12.60 3.70 6.63
CA LEU A 78 -11.51 4.28 5.88
C LEU A 78 -11.00 3.26 4.86
N ALA A 79 -11.28 3.51 3.57
CA ALA A 79 -10.71 2.73 2.47
C ALA A 79 -9.27 3.22 2.22
N THR A 80 -8.30 2.44 2.67
CA THR A 80 -6.91 2.86 2.83
C THR A 80 -6.04 2.60 1.62
N GLY A 81 -6.53 1.86 0.61
CA GLY A 81 -5.63 1.39 -0.44
C GLY A 81 -4.42 0.66 0.15
N ASP A 82 -3.24 0.92 -0.42
CA ASP A 82 -1.98 0.29 0.00
C ASP A 82 -1.34 0.99 1.22
N ALA A 83 -1.82 2.19 1.60
CA ALA A 83 -1.23 2.96 2.69
C ALA A 83 -1.35 2.27 4.07
N ALA A 84 -2.33 1.38 4.24
CA ALA A 84 -2.44 0.56 5.45
C ALA A 84 -1.73 -0.80 5.35
N GLY A 85 -0.89 -1.00 4.35
CA GLY A 85 -0.14 -2.26 4.17
C GLY A 85 -1.04 -3.46 3.90
N GLY A 86 -0.65 -4.64 4.38
CA GLY A 86 -1.43 -5.87 4.30
C GLY A 86 -2.15 -6.17 5.61
N PHE A 87 -3.32 -6.79 5.51
CA PHE A 87 -4.07 -7.29 6.65
C PHE A 87 -4.39 -8.77 6.46
N VAL A 88 -3.96 -9.61 7.37
CA VAL A 88 -4.23 -11.05 7.35
C VAL A 88 -5.20 -11.37 8.49
N ALA A 89 -6.46 -11.62 8.15
CA ALA A 89 -7.53 -11.77 9.14
C ALA A 89 -7.30 -12.89 10.17
N VAL A 90 -6.67 -14.00 9.73
CA VAL A 90 -6.32 -15.14 10.60
C VAL A 90 -5.05 -14.89 11.42
N ALA A 91 -4.29 -13.86 11.08
CA ALA A 91 -3.05 -13.46 11.74
C ALA A 91 -2.97 -11.93 11.85
N PRO A 92 -3.85 -11.28 12.66
CA PRO A 92 -4.01 -9.83 12.67
C PRO A 92 -2.80 -9.07 13.23
N THR A 93 -1.81 -9.76 13.77
CA THR A 93 -0.54 -9.20 14.21
C THR A 93 0.48 -9.08 13.08
N PHE A 94 0.29 -9.76 11.96
CA PHE A 94 1.12 -9.64 10.76
C PHE A 94 0.59 -8.48 9.90
N ALA A 95 1.33 -7.39 9.85
CA ALA A 95 0.98 -6.17 9.11
C ALA A 95 2.12 -5.77 8.16
N PRO A 96 2.36 -6.55 7.08
CA PRO A 96 3.46 -6.31 6.16
C PRO A 96 3.21 -5.05 5.32
N ALA A 97 4.25 -4.24 5.14
CA ALA A 97 4.23 -3.12 4.20
C ALA A 97 4.58 -3.59 2.78
N GLN A 98 3.97 -2.96 1.76
CA GLN A 98 4.38 -3.09 0.38
C GLN A 98 5.25 -1.88 0.02
N LEU A 99 6.52 -2.11 -0.30
CA LEU A 99 7.53 -1.09 -0.50
C LEU A 99 7.96 -0.96 -1.98
N PRO A 100 7.03 -0.70 -2.94
CA PRO A 100 7.35 -0.73 -4.36
C PRO A 100 8.14 0.51 -4.80
N PRO A 101 9.01 0.40 -5.84
CA PRO A 101 9.50 1.56 -6.54
C PRO A 101 8.37 2.18 -7.40
N PRO A 102 8.48 3.41 -7.89
CA PRO A 102 9.61 4.34 -7.74
C PRO A 102 9.38 5.43 -6.70
N ASP A 103 8.24 5.45 -6.04
CA ASP A 103 7.78 6.62 -5.28
C ASP A 103 7.84 6.43 -3.75
N LEU A 104 8.40 5.31 -3.29
CA LEU A 104 8.53 5.01 -1.87
C LEU A 104 9.21 6.15 -1.10
N ASP A 105 8.54 6.60 -0.03
CA ASP A 105 9.03 7.60 0.92
C ASP A 105 8.59 7.21 2.32
N LEU A 106 9.57 6.76 3.14
CA LEU A 106 9.31 6.27 4.49
C LEU A 106 8.71 7.35 5.40
N MET A 107 9.24 8.58 5.34
CA MET A 107 8.79 9.66 6.22
C MET A 107 7.37 10.12 5.86
N ALA A 108 7.09 10.27 4.57
CA ALA A 108 5.75 10.56 4.08
C ALA A 108 4.76 9.46 4.46
N TRP A 109 5.17 8.19 4.44
CA TRP A 109 4.30 7.08 4.83
C TRP A 109 4.03 7.05 6.34
N CYS A 110 5.03 7.31 7.16
CA CYS A 110 4.82 7.47 8.61
C CYS A 110 3.83 8.60 8.92
N HIS A 111 3.95 9.75 8.23
CA HIS A 111 2.98 10.83 8.36
C HIS A 111 1.58 10.41 7.89
N SER A 112 1.48 9.64 6.81
CA SER A 112 0.20 9.11 6.33
C SER A 112 -0.48 8.18 7.32
N ILE A 113 0.30 7.41 8.09
CA ILE A 113 -0.23 6.61 9.20
C ILE A 113 -0.83 7.54 10.28
N ASP A 114 -0.15 8.65 10.63
CA ASP A 114 -0.72 9.64 11.56
C ASP A 114 -2.04 10.21 11.04
N VAL A 115 -2.11 10.55 9.75
CA VAL A 115 -3.35 11.03 9.09
C VAL A 115 -4.47 9.99 9.23
N MET A 116 -4.19 8.71 8.96
CA MET A 116 -5.18 7.64 9.07
C MET A 116 -5.64 7.39 10.50
N GLU A 117 -4.75 7.50 11.49
CA GLU A 117 -5.07 7.39 12.91
C GLU A 117 -6.03 8.51 13.37
N HIS A 118 -5.84 9.75 12.86
CA HIS A 118 -6.69 10.90 13.19
C HIS A 118 -8.10 10.84 12.59
N VAL A 119 -8.35 9.97 11.62
CA VAL A 119 -9.72 9.74 11.09
C VAL A 119 -10.60 9.06 12.13
N GLU A 120 -10.00 8.32 13.08
CA GLU A 120 -10.73 7.53 14.09
C GLU A 120 -11.79 6.63 13.47
N ALA A 121 -11.43 5.94 12.39
CA ALA A 121 -12.31 5.01 11.71
C ALA A 121 -12.63 3.80 12.62
N ASP A 122 -13.86 3.29 12.53
CA ASP A 122 -14.27 2.05 13.19
C ASP A 122 -13.69 0.83 12.48
N GLN A 123 -13.51 0.92 11.14
CA GLN A 123 -12.93 -0.14 10.31
C GLN A 123 -12.05 0.43 9.21
N LEU A 124 -10.92 -0.25 8.92
CA LEU A 124 -10.17 -0.02 7.69
C LEU A 124 -10.61 -1.01 6.63
N LEU A 125 -10.73 -0.53 5.39
CA LEU A 125 -10.86 -1.38 4.21
C LEU A 125 -9.51 -1.40 3.50
N VAL A 126 -8.74 -2.46 3.76
CA VAL A 126 -7.37 -2.61 3.28
C VAL A 126 -7.39 -3.26 1.89
N ALA A 127 -6.64 -2.70 0.93
CA ALA A 127 -6.60 -3.24 -0.44
C ALA A 127 -6.09 -4.69 -0.48
N HIS A 128 -5.16 -5.04 0.39
CA HIS A 128 -4.65 -6.39 0.55
C HIS A 128 -5.32 -7.10 1.73
N PHE A 129 -6.52 -7.60 1.45
CA PHE A 129 -7.36 -8.57 2.16
C PHE A 129 -8.24 -8.07 3.31
N GLY A 130 -9.02 -7.04 3.04
CA GLY A 130 -10.34 -6.96 3.66
C GLY A 130 -10.51 -5.95 4.77
N ALA A 131 -11.56 -6.17 5.56
CA ALA A 131 -11.95 -5.27 6.63
C ALA A 131 -11.15 -5.55 7.91
N CYS A 132 -10.43 -4.55 8.39
CA CYS A 132 -9.70 -4.60 9.66
C CYS A 132 -10.55 -3.92 10.76
N PRO A 133 -11.02 -4.69 11.76
CA PRO A 133 -11.91 -4.16 12.80
C PRO A 133 -11.19 -3.42 13.92
N ASN A 134 -9.87 -3.42 13.93
CA ASN A 134 -9.05 -2.76 14.94
C ASN A 134 -8.05 -1.78 14.32
N PRO A 135 -8.51 -0.64 13.76
CA PRO A 135 -7.69 0.31 13.01
C PRO A 135 -6.43 0.74 13.76
N LYS A 136 -6.60 1.20 14.99
CA LYS A 136 -5.49 1.73 15.80
C LYS A 136 -4.39 0.70 16.04
N ALA A 137 -4.76 -0.52 16.41
CA ALA A 137 -3.79 -1.58 16.65
C ALA A 137 -3.07 -2.00 15.36
N HIS A 138 -3.80 -2.03 14.23
CA HIS A 138 -3.22 -2.36 12.92
C HIS A 138 -2.25 -1.28 12.44
N LEU A 139 -2.63 -0.01 12.49
CA LEU A 139 -1.80 1.11 12.06
C LEU A 139 -0.52 1.23 12.90
N HIS A 140 -0.62 1.00 14.21
CA HIS A 140 0.56 0.95 15.09
C HIS A 140 1.54 -0.17 14.67
N ARG A 141 1.06 -1.39 14.45
CA ARG A 141 1.89 -2.50 13.98
C ARG A 141 2.47 -2.26 12.60
N LEU A 142 1.68 -1.69 11.70
CA LEU A 142 2.16 -1.32 10.36
C LEU A 142 3.33 -0.34 10.46
N ARG A 143 3.24 0.67 11.31
CA ARG A 143 4.33 1.65 11.52
C ARG A 143 5.63 0.96 11.95
N GLU A 144 5.53 0.07 12.93
CA GLU A 144 6.69 -0.67 13.41
C GLU A 144 7.25 -1.62 12.33
N SER A 145 6.37 -2.36 11.65
CA SER A 145 6.76 -3.28 10.59
C SER A 145 7.38 -2.54 9.40
N LEU A 146 6.78 -1.42 8.97
CA LEU A 146 7.30 -0.56 7.90
C LEU A 146 8.74 -0.10 8.19
N GLN A 147 8.99 0.40 9.39
CA GLN A 147 10.31 0.87 9.79
C GLN A 147 11.32 -0.29 9.84
N ARG A 148 10.95 -1.43 10.45
CA ARG A 148 11.83 -2.60 10.53
C ARG A 148 12.17 -3.13 9.14
N GLN A 149 11.18 -3.28 8.27
CA GLN A 149 11.37 -3.76 6.90
C GLN A 149 12.31 -2.85 6.12
N TYR A 150 12.06 -1.54 6.18
CA TYR A 150 12.88 -0.55 5.48
C TYR A 150 14.34 -0.59 5.97
N HIS A 151 14.56 -0.59 7.29
CA HIS A 151 15.90 -0.61 7.86
C HIS A 151 16.62 -1.93 7.61
N CYS A 152 15.92 -3.07 7.71
CA CYS A 152 16.49 -4.37 7.38
C CYS A 152 17.04 -4.41 5.95
N ILE A 153 16.25 -3.94 4.98
CA ILE A 153 16.68 -3.90 3.56
C ILE A 153 17.84 -2.92 3.35
N ARG A 154 17.80 -1.76 4.01
CA ARG A 154 18.80 -0.69 3.85
C ARG A 154 20.16 -1.09 4.40
N GLU A 155 20.21 -1.79 5.52
CA GLU A 155 21.42 -1.98 6.34
C GLU A 155 22.07 -3.34 6.13
N ALA A 156 21.33 -4.34 5.62
CA ALA A 156 21.86 -5.68 5.44
C ALA A 156 22.91 -5.76 4.31
N ALA A 157 23.96 -6.52 4.56
CA ALA A 157 24.95 -6.85 3.53
C ALA A 157 24.37 -7.73 2.42
N ASP A 158 23.45 -8.64 2.78
CA ASP A 158 22.61 -9.43 1.87
C ASP A 158 21.14 -9.14 2.17
N PRO A 159 20.54 -8.12 1.52
CA PRO A 159 19.16 -7.74 1.76
C PRO A 159 18.15 -8.84 1.44
N LEU A 160 18.41 -9.69 0.44
CA LEU A 160 17.49 -10.73 0.04
C LEU A 160 17.34 -11.78 1.14
N HIS A 161 18.45 -12.26 1.67
CA HIS A 161 18.46 -13.26 2.74
C HIS A 161 17.88 -12.67 4.04
N ALA A 162 18.38 -11.52 4.47
CA ALA A 162 17.98 -10.89 5.73
C ALA A 162 16.49 -10.52 5.75
N TYR A 163 16.00 -9.88 4.69
CA TYR A 163 14.62 -9.44 4.61
C TYR A 163 13.64 -10.60 4.53
N ARG A 164 13.95 -11.62 3.71
CA ARG A 164 13.12 -12.84 3.64
C ARG A 164 13.03 -13.52 5.00
N HIS A 165 14.16 -13.75 5.65
CA HIS A 165 14.19 -14.39 6.97
C HIS A 165 13.38 -13.62 8.02
N MET A 166 13.50 -12.28 8.01
CA MET A 166 12.73 -11.42 8.90
C MET A 166 11.22 -11.53 8.66
N LEU A 167 10.76 -11.47 7.39
CA LEU A 167 9.35 -11.60 7.05
C LEU A 167 8.78 -12.98 7.41
N GLU A 168 9.53 -14.05 7.14
CA GLU A 168 9.14 -15.43 7.48
C GLU A 168 9.02 -15.61 8.99
N ALA A 169 9.93 -15.00 9.77
CA ALA A 169 9.88 -15.01 11.22
C ALA A 169 8.64 -14.25 11.76
N GLU A 170 8.40 -13.03 11.27
CA GLU A 170 7.22 -12.24 11.66
C GLU A 170 5.91 -12.96 11.28
N ALA A 171 5.84 -13.56 10.10
CA ALA A 171 4.68 -14.32 9.65
C ALA A 171 4.43 -15.55 10.54
N THR A 172 5.49 -16.31 10.85
CA THR A 172 5.43 -17.50 11.72
C THR A 172 4.99 -17.14 13.13
N GLU A 173 5.56 -16.08 13.72
CA GLU A 173 5.19 -15.58 15.04
C GLU A 173 3.71 -15.15 15.09
N ALA A 174 3.22 -14.58 14.01
CA ALA A 174 1.82 -14.20 13.87
C ALA A 174 0.87 -15.37 13.56
N GLY A 175 1.39 -16.58 13.31
CA GLY A 175 0.60 -17.76 12.99
C GLY A 175 0.24 -17.88 11.51
N VAL A 176 0.96 -17.20 10.62
CA VAL A 176 0.84 -17.39 9.16
C VAL A 176 1.66 -18.61 8.76
N HIS A 177 0.96 -19.68 8.38
CA HIS A 177 1.58 -20.94 7.96
C HIS A 177 1.38 -21.24 6.47
N ASP A 178 0.76 -20.32 5.74
CA ASP A 178 0.52 -20.45 4.31
C ASP A 178 1.80 -20.08 3.52
N PRO A 179 2.47 -21.05 2.88
CA PRO A 179 3.66 -20.79 2.07
C PRO A 179 3.35 -19.96 0.82
N ASP A 180 2.07 -19.91 0.42
CA ASP A 180 1.58 -19.11 -0.71
C ASP A 180 1.13 -17.70 -0.30
N CYS A 181 1.33 -17.31 0.96
CA CYS A 181 1.07 -15.95 1.41
C CYS A 181 1.76 -14.95 0.47
N MET A 182 0.97 -14.09 -0.16
CA MET A 182 1.46 -13.20 -1.22
C MET A 182 2.63 -12.30 -0.78
N HIS A 183 2.66 -11.94 0.51
CA HIS A 183 3.72 -11.08 1.06
C HIS A 183 5.07 -11.80 1.20
N LEU A 184 5.06 -13.14 1.24
CA LEU A 184 6.26 -13.98 1.36
C LEU A 184 6.75 -14.49 -0.01
N ARG A 185 5.99 -14.26 -1.09
CA ARG A 185 6.40 -14.67 -2.44
C ARG A 185 7.69 -13.98 -2.88
N PRO A 186 8.57 -14.68 -3.60
CA PRO A 186 9.84 -14.10 -4.05
C PRO A 186 9.69 -12.76 -4.78
N ALA A 187 8.70 -12.65 -5.67
CA ALA A 187 8.44 -11.43 -6.41
C ALA A 187 8.06 -10.24 -5.51
N ALA A 188 7.30 -10.46 -4.43
CA ALA A 188 6.96 -9.41 -3.47
C ALA A 188 8.19 -8.97 -2.66
N VAL A 189 8.99 -9.93 -2.22
CA VAL A 189 10.25 -9.68 -1.51
C VAL A 189 11.22 -8.85 -2.37
N GLU A 190 11.45 -9.27 -3.61
CA GLU A 190 12.34 -8.58 -4.55
C GLU A 190 11.83 -7.17 -4.90
N MET A 191 10.53 -7.01 -5.06
CA MET A 191 9.90 -5.70 -5.31
C MET A 191 10.14 -4.75 -4.14
N ASN A 192 9.96 -5.19 -2.90
CA ASN A 192 10.20 -4.37 -1.71
C ASN A 192 11.68 -3.96 -1.58
N ILE A 193 12.60 -4.88 -1.83
CA ILE A 193 14.04 -4.58 -1.86
C ILE A 193 14.35 -3.53 -2.92
N SER A 194 13.83 -3.72 -4.13
CA SER A 194 14.01 -2.77 -5.23
C SER A 194 13.49 -1.37 -4.88
N GLY A 195 12.35 -1.29 -4.18
CA GLY A 195 11.76 -0.02 -3.77
C GLY A 195 12.63 0.74 -2.78
N VAL A 196 13.09 0.08 -1.71
CA VAL A 196 13.98 0.70 -0.71
C VAL A 196 15.29 1.14 -1.36
N GLN A 197 15.91 0.28 -2.15
CA GLN A 197 17.16 0.63 -2.85
C GLN A 197 16.99 1.80 -3.82
N HIS A 198 15.81 1.91 -4.46
CA HIS A 198 15.50 3.05 -5.33
C HIS A 198 15.35 4.34 -4.51
N ALA A 199 14.63 4.31 -3.39
CA ALA A 199 14.45 5.44 -2.48
C ALA A 199 15.80 5.95 -1.94
N GLU A 200 16.67 5.03 -1.49
CA GLU A 200 18.01 5.36 -1.00
C GLU A 200 18.93 5.99 -2.08
N ARG A 201 18.85 5.51 -3.32
CA ARG A 201 19.61 6.14 -4.43
C ARG A 201 19.13 7.56 -4.72
N LYS A 202 17.81 7.78 -4.63
CA LYS A 202 17.22 9.10 -4.90
C LYS A 202 17.52 10.11 -3.81
N SER A 203 17.62 9.69 -2.55
CA SER A 203 17.93 10.59 -1.42
C SER A 203 19.39 11.10 -1.43
N ARG A 204 20.29 10.44 -2.21
CA ARG A 204 21.70 10.80 -2.34
C ARG A 204 21.98 11.76 -3.52
N GLN A 205 20.98 12.06 -4.34
CA GLN A 205 21.05 12.97 -5.49
C GLN A 205 20.55 14.38 -5.13
#